data_f431e71faf84d5b42c07d3aa3d9221a1
#
_entry.id   f431e71faf84d5b42c07d3aa3d9221a1
#
_cell.length_a   1.000
_cell.length_b   1.000
_cell.length_c   1.000
_cell.angle_alpha   90.00
_cell.angle_beta   90.00
_cell.angle_gamma   90.00
#
_symmetry.space_group_name_H-M   'P 1'
#
loop_
_entity.id
_entity.type
_entity.pdbx_description
1 polymer ?
#
loop_
_entity_poly.entity_id
_entity_poly.type
_entity_poly.pdbx_seq_one_letter_code
_entity_poly.pdbx_strand_id
1 'polypeptide(L)'
;MRKSRAFLAFLLAFLSINGISYASDTIPLSCANKTNYAIRVSNVIKGCEKTELSLGAGAISRSLIRPDTLDKQLMNRFKAAQAAAKKDGQALYIASGFRTLSRQQTLFAQAVRKYGSAQEASKWVAPPLVSHHPWGVAIDVNYPDEPVGAGWLEVNGSKFGLCRIFENEWWHFEPVIAPGWKCPALVADATFSID
;
A
#
# COMPACT_ATOMS: atom_id res chain seq x y z
N MET A 1 11.79 37.45 72.32
CA MET A 1 12.35 36.64 71.21
C MET A 1 11.20 36.19 70.30
N ARG A 2 10.97 36.93 69.23
CA ARG A 2 9.90 36.63 68.25
C ARG A 2 10.54 35.89 67.02
N LYS A 3 10.09 34.66 66.79
CA LYS A 3 10.48 33.85 65.65
C LYS A 3 9.58 34.22 64.47
N SER A 4 10.11 34.87 63.42
CA SER A 4 9.45 35.13 62.15
C SER A 4 9.41 33.83 61.34
N ARG A 5 8.24 33.38 60.92
CA ARG A 5 8.04 32.30 59.94
C ARG A 5 7.84 32.94 58.56
N ALA A 6 8.82 32.76 57.68
CA ALA A 6 8.67 33.12 56.29
C ALA A 6 7.86 32.04 55.56
N PHE A 7 6.71 32.42 55.00
CA PHE A 7 5.91 31.59 54.11
C PHE A 7 6.49 31.75 52.69
N LEU A 8 7.05 30.68 52.18
CA LEU A 8 7.51 30.58 50.77
C LEU A 8 6.31 30.21 49.91
N ALA A 9 5.75 31.17 49.17
CA ALA A 9 4.69 30.94 48.22
C ALA A 9 5.31 30.33 46.93
N PHE A 10 5.00 29.07 46.68
CA PHE A 10 5.31 28.41 45.42
C PHE A 10 4.30 28.86 44.33
N LEU A 11 4.75 29.69 43.43
CA LEU A 11 4.00 30.05 42.23
C LEU A 11 4.07 28.87 41.23
N LEU A 12 2.98 28.09 41.17
CA LEU A 12 2.79 27.10 40.11
C LEU A 12 2.40 27.84 38.83
N ALA A 13 3.39 28.02 37.93
CA ALA A 13 3.13 28.47 36.57
C ALA A 13 2.45 27.32 35.81
N PHE A 14 1.13 27.43 35.58
CA PHE A 14 0.42 26.60 34.62
C PHE A 14 0.91 26.95 33.21
N LEU A 15 1.79 26.15 32.67
CA LEU A 15 2.05 26.15 31.23
C LEU A 15 0.79 25.62 30.54
N SER A 16 0.03 26.53 29.96
CA SER A 16 -1.05 26.20 29.01
C SER A 16 -0.39 25.60 27.78
N ILE A 17 -0.38 24.28 27.69
CA ILE A 17 -0.08 23.58 26.45
C ILE A 17 -1.25 23.89 25.52
N ASN A 18 -1.09 24.84 24.61
CA ASN A 18 -1.99 25.03 23.50
C ASN A 18 -1.96 23.74 22.67
N GLY A 19 -2.85 22.80 22.99
CA GLY A 19 -3.11 21.64 22.17
C GLY A 19 -3.55 22.13 20.80
N ILE A 20 -2.72 21.93 19.78
CA ILE A 20 -3.12 22.10 18.39
C ILE A 20 -4.19 21.03 18.17
N SER A 21 -5.44 21.43 18.27
CA SER A 21 -6.58 20.62 17.86
C SER A 21 -6.50 20.52 16.34
N TYR A 22 -5.97 19.42 15.85
CA TYR A 22 -6.15 19.07 14.43
C TYR A 22 -7.65 18.80 14.26
N ALA A 23 -8.33 19.73 13.63
CA ALA A 23 -9.73 19.58 13.29
C ALA A 23 -9.87 18.32 12.41
N SER A 24 -10.57 17.30 12.90
CA SER A 24 -10.84 16.06 12.18
C SER A 24 -11.53 16.28 10.83
N ASP A 25 -12.05 17.47 10.64
CA ASP A 25 -12.78 17.92 9.46
C ASP A 25 -11.94 18.06 8.20
N THR A 26 -10.60 18.06 8.34
CA THR A 26 -9.66 18.30 7.24
C THR A 26 -8.95 17.03 6.75
N ILE A 27 -9.22 15.87 7.36
CA ILE A 27 -8.62 14.62 6.89
C ILE A 27 -9.18 14.32 5.50
N PRO A 28 -8.32 14.37 4.46
CA PRO A 28 -8.77 14.12 3.11
C PRO A 28 -9.16 12.66 2.92
N LEU A 29 -10.28 12.44 2.25
CA LEU A 29 -10.80 11.13 1.88
C LEU A 29 -10.84 11.03 0.36
N SER A 30 -10.23 10.00 -0.21
CA SER A 30 -10.32 9.71 -1.64
C SER A 30 -11.53 8.85 -1.93
N CYS A 31 -12.32 9.27 -2.89
CA CYS A 31 -13.49 8.56 -3.37
C CYS A 31 -13.33 8.23 -4.85
N ALA A 32 -13.42 6.97 -5.22
CA ALA A 32 -13.34 6.51 -6.61
C ALA A 32 -14.73 6.15 -7.13
N ASN A 33 -15.13 6.71 -8.27
CA ASN A 33 -16.37 6.33 -8.92
C ASN A 33 -16.32 4.87 -9.35
N LYS A 34 -17.34 4.08 -8.99
CA LYS A 34 -17.42 2.63 -9.26
C LYS A 34 -17.47 2.26 -10.74
N THR A 35 -17.92 3.20 -11.59
CA THR A 35 -18.13 2.95 -13.03
C THR A 35 -16.94 3.38 -13.88
N ASN A 36 -16.43 4.59 -13.66
CA ASN A 36 -15.39 5.18 -14.51
C ASN A 36 -14.06 5.38 -13.78
N TYR A 37 -14.01 5.02 -12.46
CA TYR A 37 -12.84 5.16 -11.58
C TYR A 37 -12.27 6.58 -11.48
N ALA A 38 -13.09 7.59 -11.81
CA ALA A 38 -12.71 8.97 -11.56
C ALA A 38 -12.60 9.21 -10.05
N ILE A 39 -11.51 9.86 -9.64
CA ILE A 39 -11.29 10.18 -8.24
C ILE A 39 -11.73 11.58 -7.93
N ARG A 40 -12.42 11.68 -6.81
CA ARG A 40 -12.76 12.91 -6.14
C ARG A 40 -12.17 12.92 -4.73
N VAL A 41 -11.65 14.07 -4.34
CA VAL A 41 -11.26 14.31 -2.95
C VAL A 41 -12.49 14.79 -2.17
N SER A 42 -12.73 14.14 -1.05
CA SER A 42 -13.72 14.55 -0.07
C SER A 42 -13.04 14.71 1.30
N ASN A 43 -13.80 14.80 2.36
CA ASN A 43 -13.32 14.69 3.74
C ASN A 43 -14.12 13.62 4.50
N VAL A 44 -13.64 13.23 5.67
CA VAL A 44 -14.27 12.16 6.46
C VAL A 44 -15.70 12.48 6.88
N ILE A 45 -16.07 13.75 6.97
CA ILE A 45 -17.44 14.17 7.34
C ILE A 45 -18.40 13.99 6.15
N LYS A 46 -18.00 14.47 4.96
CA LYS A 46 -18.83 14.35 3.75
C LYS A 46 -18.86 12.91 3.23
N GLY A 47 -17.78 12.18 3.41
CA GLY A 47 -17.66 10.81 2.93
C GLY A 47 -17.66 10.70 1.40
N CYS A 48 -17.78 9.46 0.95
CA CYS A 48 -17.95 9.13 -0.47
C CYS A 48 -19.44 8.95 -0.80
N GLU A 49 -19.81 9.24 -2.04
CA GLU A 49 -21.17 9.02 -2.53
C GLU A 49 -21.44 7.50 -2.70
N LYS A 50 -22.74 7.12 -2.77
CA LYS A 50 -23.13 5.69 -2.96
C LYS A 50 -22.56 5.08 -4.24
N THR A 51 -22.28 5.89 -5.25
CA THR A 51 -21.66 5.51 -6.52
C THR A 51 -20.13 5.46 -6.47
N GLU A 52 -19.54 5.73 -5.32
CA GLU A 52 -18.11 5.79 -5.11
C GLU A 52 -17.65 4.73 -4.10
N LEU A 53 -16.38 4.36 -4.19
CA LEU A 53 -15.66 3.57 -3.21
C LEU A 53 -14.78 4.50 -2.37
N SER A 54 -14.77 4.30 -1.06
CA SER A 54 -13.82 4.98 -0.19
C SER A 54 -12.45 4.30 -0.31
N LEU A 55 -11.43 5.06 -0.64
CA LEU A 55 -10.04 4.60 -0.67
C LEU A 55 -9.30 4.88 0.65
N GLY A 56 -10.06 5.25 1.69
CA GLY A 56 -9.55 5.51 3.03
C GLY A 56 -8.98 6.92 3.23
N ALA A 57 -8.93 7.32 4.49
CA ALA A 57 -8.24 8.54 4.92
C ALA A 57 -6.73 8.31 4.84
N GLY A 58 -6.02 9.18 4.13
CA GLY A 58 -4.56 9.08 3.95
C GLY A 58 -4.13 8.46 2.62
N ALA A 59 -5.01 7.85 1.83
CA ALA A 59 -4.70 7.47 0.45
C ALA A 59 -4.27 8.68 -0.40
N ILE A 60 -4.78 9.87 -0.09
CA ILE A 60 -4.41 11.12 -0.76
C ILE A 60 -3.01 11.60 -0.39
N SER A 61 -2.60 11.45 0.85
CA SER A 61 -1.25 11.86 1.26
C SER A 61 -0.17 11.15 0.44
N ARG A 62 -0.45 9.92 0.02
CA ARG A 62 0.38 9.16 -0.93
C ARG A 62 0.12 9.54 -2.39
N SER A 63 -1.09 10.02 -2.75
CA SER A 63 -1.44 10.32 -4.15
C SER A 63 -0.88 11.65 -4.67
N LEU A 64 -0.54 12.59 -3.78
CA LEU A 64 0.03 13.88 -4.17
C LEU A 64 1.53 13.79 -4.52
N ILE A 65 2.23 12.77 -4.00
CA ILE A 65 3.65 12.54 -4.30
C ILE A 65 3.78 11.07 -4.72
N ARG A 66 3.41 10.77 -5.97
CA ARG A 66 3.65 9.43 -6.51
C ARG A 66 5.12 9.24 -6.80
N PRO A 67 5.70 8.09 -6.44
CA PRO A 67 7.04 7.76 -6.86
C PRO A 67 7.07 7.64 -8.39
N ASP A 68 8.22 7.87 -8.96
CA ASP A 68 8.55 7.58 -10.37
C ASP A 68 9.30 6.26 -10.51
N THR A 69 9.58 5.60 -9.40
CA THR A 69 10.34 4.35 -9.32
C THR A 69 9.78 3.41 -8.25
N LEU A 70 10.34 2.21 -8.16
CA LEU A 70 10.11 1.32 -7.04
C LEU A 70 10.64 1.91 -5.73
N ASP A 71 9.93 1.60 -4.65
CA ASP A 71 10.33 1.94 -3.29
C ASP A 71 11.71 1.36 -2.97
N LYS A 72 12.57 2.17 -2.33
CA LYS A 72 13.95 1.76 -2.02
C LYS A 72 14.02 0.60 -1.03
N GLN A 73 13.09 0.53 -0.07
CA GLN A 73 13.07 -0.57 0.90
C GLN A 73 12.62 -1.87 0.22
N LEU A 74 11.59 -1.81 -0.65
CA LEU A 74 11.18 -2.95 -1.46
C LEU A 74 12.36 -3.47 -2.30
N MET A 75 13.08 -2.58 -2.98
CA MET A 75 14.24 -2.96 -3.79
C MET A 75 15.37 -3.59 -2.96
N ASN A 76 15.65 -3.05 -1.77
CA ASN A 76 16.67 -3.62 -0.88
C ASN A 76 16.26 -5.01 -0.38
N ARG A 77 15.00 -5.20 0.00
CA ARG A 77 14.43 -6.49 0.42
C ARG A 77 14.50 -7.51 -0.72
N PHE A 78 14.12 -7.10 -1.92
CA PHE A 78 14.19 -7.96 -3.10
C PHE A 78 15.63 -8.38 -3.43
N LYS A 79 16.59 -7.46 -3.41
CA LYS A 79 18.01 -7.77 -3.64
C LYS A 79 18.55 -8.76 -2.61
N ALA A 80 18.17 -8.63 -1.34
CA ALA A 80 18.55 -9.57 -0.29
C ALA A 80 17.95 -10.96 -0.54
N ALA A 81 16.67 -11.03 -0.92
CA ALA A 81 16.00 -12.27 -1.29
C ALA A 81 16.65 -12.90 -2.54
N GLN A 82 16.94 -12.10 -3.56
CA GLN A 82 17.62 -12.55 -4.79
C GLN A 82 19.00 -13.17 -4.52
N ALA A 83 19.78 -12.54 -3.63
CA ALA A 83 21.08 -13.05 -3.23
C ALA A 83 20.98 -14.37 -2.45
N ALA A 84 19.94 -14.56 -1.65
CA ALA A 84 19.68 -15.81 -0.94
C ALA A 84 19.20 -16.90 -1.89
N ALA A 85 18.22 -16.60 -2.75
CA ALA A 85 17.71 -17.53 -3.76
C ALA A 85 18.82 -18.06 -4.67
N LYS A 86 19.76 -17.19 -5.08
CA LYS A 86 20.91 -17.60 -5.89
C LYS A 86 21.78 -18.65 -5.20
N LYS A 87 21.95 -18.59 -3.88
CA LYS A 87 22.69 -19.62 -3.12
C LYS A 87 21.97 -20.97 -3.13
N ASP A 88 20.64 -20.93 -3.20
CA ASP A 88 19.78 -22.11 -3.31
C ASP A 88 19.57 -22.57 -4.76
N GLY A 89 20.32 -22.00 -5.72
CA GLY A 89 20.24 -22.34 -7.14
C GLY A 89 19.00 -21.77 -7.84
N GLN A 90 18.29 -20.83 -7.21
CA GLN A 90 17.06 -20.24 -7.77
C GLN A 90 17.35 -18.86 -8.37
N ALA A 91 16.77 -18.60 -9.56
CA ALA A 91 16.84 -17.31 -10.18
C ALA A 91 15.61 -16.47 -9.82
N LEU A 92 15.83 -15.26 -9.32
CA LEU A 92 14.76 -14.26 -9.12
C LEU A 92 15.03 -13.05 -9.99
N TYR A 93 14.00 -12.58 -10.70
CA TYR A 93 14.03 -11.31 -11.40
C TYR A 93 12.67 -10.60 -11.32
N ILE A 94 12.69 -9.26 -11.37
CA ILE A 94 11.48 -8.46 -11.44
C ILE A 94 11.04 -8.39 -12.90
N ALA A 95 9.92 -9.02 -13.21
CA ALA A 95 9.30 -8.97 -14.54
C ALA A 95 8.50 -7.67 -14.73
N SER A 96 7.86 -7.19 -13.67
CA SER A 96 7.15 -5.92 -13.65
C SER A 96 7.26 -5.31 -12.24
N GLY A 97 7.40 -4.00 -12.17
CA GLY A 97 7.50 -3.28 -10.90
C GLY A 97 6.68 -2.00 -10.94
N PHE A 98 7.34 -0.84 -10.80
CA PHE A 98 6.67 0.45 -10.91
C PHE A 98 5.97 0.60 -12.27
N ARG A 99 4.73 1.06 -12.22
CA ARG A 99 3.95 1.45 -13.41
C ARG A 99 3.37 2.84 -13.19
N THR A 100 3.38 3.69 -14.21
CA THR A 100 2.64 4.96 -14.12
C THR A 100 1.15 4.68 -14.00
N LEU A 101 0.41 5.61 -13.39
CA LEU A 101 -1.04 5.52 -13.30
C LEU A 101 -1.69 5.36 -14.68
N SER A 102 -1.20 6.12 -15.66
CA SER A 102 -1.68 6.04 -17.05
C SER A 102 -1.46 4.65 -17.66
N ARG A 103 -0.30 4.03 -17.39
CA ARG A 103 -0.05 2.65 -17.85
C ARG A 103 -1.00 1.67 -17.17
N GLN A 104 -1.23 1.77 -15.86
CA GLN A 104 -2.17 0.91 -15.15
C GLN A 104 -3.60 1.11 -15.67
N GLN A 105 -4.01 2.34 -15.96
CA GLN A 105 -5.31 2.62 -16.56
C GLN A 105 -5.46 1.96 -17.95
N THR A 106 -4.42 2.00 -18.76
CA THR A 106 -4.41 1.31 -20.06
C THR A 106 -4.56 -0.19 -19.89
N LEU A 107 -3.82 -0.82 -18.98
CA LEU A 107 -3.90 -2.24 -18.70
C LEU A 107 -5.30 -2.64 -18.20
N PHE A 108 -5.86 -1.85 -17.28
CA PHE A 108 -7.21 -2.09 -16.78
C PHE A 108 -8.27 -1.97 -17.89
N ALA A 109 -8.19 -0.95 -18.73
CA ALA A 109 -9.09 -0.80 -19.87
C ALA A 109 -8.98 -1.95 -20.88
N GLN A 110 -7.78 -2.51 -21.08
CA GLN A 110 -7.57 -3.72 -21.88
C GLN A 110 -8.23 -4.94 -21.22
N ALA A 111 -8.08 -5.09 -19.92
CA ALA A 111 -8.72 -6.16 -19.15
C ALA A 111 -10.24 -6.06 -19.20
N VAL A 112 -10.82 -4.86 -19.07
CA VAL A 112 -12.28 -4.65 -19.23
C VAL A 112 -12.77 -5.12 -20.60
N ARG A 113 -12.03 -4.81 -21.66
CA ARG A 113 -12.38 -5.32 -23.01
C ARG A 113 -12.27 -6.85 -23.12
N LYS A 114 -11.26 -7.44 -22.47
CA LYS A 114 -11.02 -8.89 -22.48
C LYS A 114 -12.07 -9.66 -21.68
N TYR A 115 -12.43 -9.17 -20.49
CA TYR A 115 -13.30 -9.89 -19.54
C TYR A 115 -14.76 -9.40 -19.54
N GLY A 116 -15.10 -8.39 -20.34
CA GLY A 116 -16.46 -7.92 -20.58
C GLY A 116 -17.00 -6.93 -19.56
N SER A 117 -16.41 -6.82 -18.38
CA SER A 117 -16.83 -5.85 -17.36
C SER A 117 -15.67 -5.38 -16.48
N ALA A 118 -15.83 -4.24 -15.83
CA ALA A 118 -14.85 -3.75 -14.86
C ALA A 118 -14.73 -4.67 -13.64
N GLN A 119 -15.82 -5.27 -13.21
CA GLN A 119 -15.85 -6.21 -12.08
C GLN A 119 -15.04 -7.48 -12.39
N GLU A 120 -15.27 -8.10 -13.54
CA GLU A 120 -14.50 -9.28 -13.94
C GLU A 120 -13.02 -8.95 -14.22
N ALA A 121 -12.75 -7.79 -14.83
CA ALA A 121 -11.41 -7.31 -15.07
C ALA A 121 -10.62 -7.11 -13.76
N SER A 122 -11.26 -6.59 -12.71
CA SER A 122 -10.63 -6.31 -11.41
C SER A 122 -10.05 -7.56 -10.74
N LYS A 123 -10.55 -8.74 -11.04
CA LYS A 123 -10.01 -10.01 -10.52
C LYS A 123 -8.60 -10.32 -11.09
N TRP A 124 -8.26 -9.78 -12.25
CA TRP A 124 -7.02 -10.09 -12.98
C TRP A 124 -6.09 -8.90 -13.13
N VAL A 125 -6.63 -7.70 -13.14
CA VAL A 125 -5.88 -6.45 -13.24
C VAL A 125 -6.53 -5.45 -12.30
N ALA A 126 -5.84 -5.10 -11.25
CA ALA A 126 -6.35 -4.13 -10.28
C ALA A 126 -6.62 -2.77 -10.94
N PRO A 127 -7.74 -2.10 -10.60
CA PRO A 127 -8.00 -0.74 -11.05
C PRO A 127 -6.84 0.21 -10.73
N PRO A 128 -6.64 1.30 -11.50
CA PRO A 128 -5.46 2.16 -11.41
C PRO A 128 -5.13 2.70 -10.01
N LEU A 129 -6.14 2.83 -9.17
CA LEU A 129 -6.00 3.43 -7.84
C LEU A 129 -5.92 2.40 -6.72
N VAL A 130 -6.35 1.18 -7.02
CA VAL A 130 -6.27 0.03 -6.15
C VAL A 130 -4.92 -0.66 -6.31
N SER A 131 -4.41 -0.72 -7.54
CA SER A 131 -3.12 -1.33 -7.83
C SER A 131 -1.96 -0.68 -7.05
N HIS A 132 -1.16 -1.48 -6.40
CA HIS A 132 0.03 -1.04 -5.65
C HIS A 132 1.25 -0.78 -6.55
N HIS A 133 1.23 -1.21 -7.81
CA HIS A 133 2.30 -0.90 -8.76
C HIS A 133 2.51 0.61 -9.02
N PRO A 134 1.46 1.44 -9.16
CA PRO A 134 1.63 2.89 -9.26
C PRO A 134 2.15 3.58 -7.98
N TRP A 135 2.16 2.86 -6.88
CA TRP A 135 2.76 3.32 -5.62
C TRP A 135 4.22 2.89 -5.46
N GLY A 136 4.73 2.07 -6.39
CA GLY A 136 6.08 1.54 -6.32
C GLY A 136 6.30 0.49 -5.25
N VAL A 137 5.24 -0.06 -4.64
CA VAL A 137 5.31 -1.01 -3.52
C VAL A 137 4.87 -2.43 -3.89
N ALA A 138 4.76 -2.74 -5.17
CA ALA A 138 4.47 -4.07 -5.68
C ALA A 138 5.46 -4.48 -6.77
N ILE A 139 5.79 -5.76 -6.83
CA ILE A 139 6.60 -6.38 -7.88
C ILE A 139 5.97 -7.68 -8.36
N ASP A 140 6.04 -7.91 -9.67
CA ASP A 140 5.75 -9.19 -10.29
C ASP A 140 7.08 -9.90 -10.53
N VAL A 141 7.25 -11.08 -9.95
CA VAL A 141 8.51 -11.85 -9.96
C VAL A 141 8.37 -13.04 -10.90
N ASN A 142 9.34 -13.19 -11.79
CA ASN A 142 9.47 -14.32 -12.72
C ASN A 142 8.26 -14.59 -13.66
N TYR A 143 7.33 -13.65 -13.77
CA TYR A 143 6.15 -13.77 -14.63
C TYR A 143 6.48 -13.39 -16.11
N PRO A 144 5.90 -14.06 -17.08
CA PRO A 144 4.99 -15.22 -17.00
C PRO A 144 5.72 -16.58 -17.04
N ASP A 145 7.04 -16.61 -17.20
CA ASP A 145 7.75 -17.74 -17.80
C ASP A 145 8.26 -18.75 -16.78
N GLU A 146 8.50 -18.33 -15.50
CA GLU A 146 9.25 -19.19 -14.60
C GLU A 146 8.71 -19.12 -13.16
N PRO A 147 7.77 -20.02 -12.76
CA PRO A 147 7.13 -20.00 -11.45
C PRO A 147 8.02 -20.51 -10.30
N VAL A 148 9.11 -21.25 -10.59
CA VAL A 148 9.91 -21.91 -9.55
C VAL A 148 10.60 -20.90 -8.64
N GLY A 149 11.20 -19.85 -9.21
CA GLY A 149 11.80 -18.77 -8.44
C GLY A 149 10.77 -18.00 -7.60
N ALA A 150 9.59 -17.68 -8.15
CA ALA A 150 8.50 -17.06 -7.39
C ALA A 150 8.00 -17.98 -6.28
N GLY A 151 7.91 -19.29 -6.51
CA GLY A 151 7.59 -20.30 -5.48
C GLY A 151 8.64 -20.33 -4.36
N TRP A 152 9.92 -20.21 -4.69
CA TRP A 152 10.96 -20.05 -3.67
C TRP A 152 10.72 -18.78 -2.83
N LEU A 153 10.37 -17.66 -3.47
CA LEU A 153 10.08 -16.40 -2.79
C LEU A 153 8.81 -16.50 -1.94
N GLU A 154 7.78 -17.21 -2.35
CA GLU A 154 6.58 -17.47 -1.55
C GLU A 154 6.93 -18.16 -0.23
N VAL A 155 7.82 -19.18 -0.26
CA VAL A 155 8.26 -19.92 0.94
C VAL A 155 9.21 -19.11 1.81
N ASN A 156 10.12 -18.33 1.22
CA ASN A 156 11.22 -17.69 1.93
C ASN A 156 11.06 -16.17 2.09
N GLY A 157 10.12 -15.54 1.36
CA GLY A 157 9.98 -14.09 1.25
C GLY A 157 9.73 -13.39 2.58
N SER A 158 9.04 -14.04 3.52
CA SER A 158 8.79 -13.51 4.86
C SER A 158 10.08 -13.15 5.61
N LYS A 159 11.18 -13.88 5.39
CA LYS A 159 12.51 -13.58 5.97
C LYS A 159 13.03 -12.20 5.54
N PHE A 160 12.57 -11.73 4.38
CA PHE A 160 12.93 -10.44 3.80
C PHE A 160 11.80 -9.40 3.90
N GLY A 161 10.66 -9.79 4.51
CA GLY A 161 9.48 -8.95 4.62
C GLY A 161 8.71 -8.80 3.31
N LEU A 162 8.86 -9.76 2.39
CA LEU A 162 8.14 -9.84 1.12
C LEU A 162 7.09 -10.95 1.20
N CYS A 163 5.85 -10.61 0.87
CA CYS A 163 4.75 -11.57 0.90
C CYS A 163 4.00 -11.59 -0.43
N ARG A 164 3.65 -12.76 -0.90
CA ARG A 164 2.57 -12.93 -1.87
C ARG A 164 1.26 -12.52 -1.21
N ILE A 165 0.38 -11.85 -1.96
CA ILE A 165 -0.87 -11.28 -1.41
C ILE A 165 -2.10 -11.97 -1.98
N PHE A 166 -2.11 -12.29 -3.28
CA PHE A 166 -3.27 -12.83 -3.98
C PHE A 166 -3.14 -14.32 -4.31
N GLU A 167 -4.25 -15.07 -4.16
CA GLU A 167 -4.29 -16.49 -4.52
C GLU A 167 -4.13 -16.72 -6.03
N ASN A 168 -4.70 -15.84 -6.85
CA ASN A 168 -4.68 -15.94 -8.30
C ASN A 168 -3.43 -15.36 -8.98
N GLU A 169 -2.55 -14.67 -8.22
CA GLU A 169 -1.32 -14.05 -8.73
C GLU A 169 -0.09 -14.62 -8.02
N TRP A 170 0.40 -15.78 -8.46
CA TRP A 170 1.59 -16.45 -7.89
C TRP A 170 2.87 -15.62 -8.01
N TRP A 171 2.87 -14.61 -8.85
CA TRP A 171 4.01 -13.73 -9.15
C TRP A 171 4.03 -12.43 -8.35
N HIS A 172 2.93 -12.03 -7.71
CA HIS A 172 2.76 -10.72 -7.10
C HIS A 172 3.22 -10.68 -5.64
N PHE A 173 4.20 -9.82 -5.34
CA PHE A 173 4.80 -9.69 -4.01
C PHE A 173 4.85 -8.25 -3.54
N GLU A 174 4.65 -8.04 -2.23
CA GLU A 174 4.63 -6.74 -1.58
C GLU A 174 5.39 -6.75 -0.24
N PRO A 175 5.94 -5.57 0.22
CA PRO A 175 6.70 -5.45 1.46
C PRO A 175 5.79 -5.19 2.68
N VAL A 176 4.77 -6.02 2.90
CA VAL A 176 3.66 -5.76 3.85
C VAL A 176 3.97 -6.07 5.31
N ILE A 177 5.12 -6.69 5.60
CA ILE A 177 5.53 -7.04 6.97
C ILE A 177 6.96 -6.61 7.25
N ALA A 178 7.34 -6.58 8.53
CA ALA A 178 8.76 -6.50 8.89
C ALA A 178 9.46 -7.83 8.53
N PRO A 179 10.75 -7.79 8.10
CA PRO A 179 11.51 -9.01 7.83
C PRO A 179 11.47 -9.99 9.01
N GLY A 180 11.17 -11.26 8.71
CA GLY A 180 11.06 -12.35 9.70
C GLY A 180 9.67 -12.49 10.33
N TRP A 181 8.72 -11.61 10.05
CA TRP A 181 7.34 -11.75 10.51
C TRP A 181 6.55 -12.70 9.60
N LYS A 182 5.39 -13.16 10.09
CA LYS A 182 4.51 -14.04 9.33
C LYS A 182 3.71 -13.23 8.30
N CYS A 183 3.68 -13.71 7.06
CA CYS A 183 2.82 -13.14 6.02
C CYS A 183 1.34 -13.30 6.38
N PRO A 184 0.48 -12.33 5.98
CA PRO A 184 -0.97 -12.47 6.10
C PRO A 184 -1.47 -13.67 5.28
N ALA A 185 -2.71 -14.07 5.54
CA ALA A 185 -3.40 -15.01 4.66
C ALA A 185 -3.57 -14.38 3.27
N LEU A 186 -3.52 -15.21 2.23
CA LEU A 186 -3.81 -14.76 0.87
C LEU A 186 -5.28 -14.34 0.78
N VAL A 187 -5.55 -13.35 -0.05
CA VAL A 187 -6.90 -13.00 -0.48
C VAL A 187 -7.11 -13.49 -1.91
N ALA A 188 -8.37 -13.75 -2.29
CA ALA A 188 -8.67 -14.41 -3.55
C ALA A 188 -8.11 -13.69 -4.79
N ASP A 189 -8.24 -12.37 -4.82
CA ASP A 189 -7.76 -11.51 -5.91
C ASP A 189 -7.69 -10.04 -5.49
N ALA A 190 -7.32 -9.15 -6.40
CA ALA A 190 -7.13 -7.73 -6.13
C ALA A 190 -8.43 -6.97 -5.78
N THR A 191 -9.61 -7.58 -5.88
CA THR A 191 -10.87 -6.93 -5.47
C THR A 191 -10.99 -6.82 -3.95
N PHE A 192 -10.29 -7.67 -3.18
CA PHE A 192 -10.24 -7.64 -1.72
C PHE A 192 -9.29 -6.60 -1.14
N SER A 193 -8.50 -5.94 -1.96
CA SER A 193 -7.61 -4.83 -1.54
C SER A 193 -8.33 -3.49 -1.38
N ILE A 194 -9.65 -3.47 -1.50
CA ILE A 194 -10.48 -2.25 -1.59
C ILE A 194 -11.14 -1.90 -0.26
N ASP A 195 -11.00 -2.74 0.77
CA ASP A 195 -11.59 -2.52 2.11
C ASP A 195 -10.68 -1.72 3.05
#